data_e60e1061471c456b5cd727c677b1c250
#
_entry.id   e60e1061471c456b5cd727c677b1c250
#
_cell.length_a   1.000
_cell.length_b   1.000
_cell.length_c   1.000
_cell.angle_alpha   90.00
_cell.angle_beta   90.00
_cell.angle_gamma   90.00
#
_symmetry.space_group_name_H-M   'P 1'
#
loop_
_entity.id
_entity.type
_entity.pdbx_description
1 polymer ?
#
loop_
_entity_poly.entity_id
_entity_poly.type
_entity_poly.pdbx_seq_one_letter_code
_entity_poly.pdbx_strand_id
1 'polypeptide(L)'
;EPVVKESIQILQKASQNKGELTGIPTGYRKLDEMTAGWQSSDLIILAGRPAMGKTAFALSLAKNISVDYNTPVAFFSLEMNNVQLVNRLISNVCEIEGRKILNGQLEDEEWKRLDANVGKLQNAPIYVDDTAGMSIFELRTKARRLVREKGVKMIMIDYLQLMNANGAKFGSRQEEVSTISRSLKGLAKELNIPVLALSQLNRTVENREGLEGKRPQLSDLRESGAIEQDADMVLFVHRPEYYHILTDEHGHDLRGMAQIIIAKHRKGSTGDVLLTFKGAFTRFQNPDENDNSNRDLGGEIIGSKLNGGIDVPPPFMDGSIPPPLPDGAPF
;
A
#
# COMPACT_ATOMS: atom_id res chain seq x y z
N GLU A 1 5.04 -33.11 -3.95
CA GLU A 1 6.21 -33.15 -4.83
C GLU A 1 6.26 -31.99 -5.85
N PRO A 2 5.19 -31.66 -6.63
CA PRO A 2 5.23 -30.54 -7.60
C PRO A 2 5.38 -29.17 -6.91
N VAL A 3 4.74 -28.92 -5.78
CA VAL A 3 4.80 -27.65 -5.05
C VAL A 3 6.21 -27.34 -4.51
N VAL A 4 6.94 -28.37 -4.03
CA VAL A 4 8.33 -28.20 -3.56
C VAL A 4 9.25 -27.84 -4.72
N LYS A 5 9.05 -28.47 -5.87
CA LYS A 5 9.83 -28.20 -7.09
C LYS A 5 9.60 -26.77 -7.58
N GLU A 6 8.35 -26.33 -7.58
CA GLU A 6 7.97 -24.96 -7.93
C GLU A 6 8.59 -23.94 -6.96
N SER A 7 8.54 -24.22 -5.64
CA SER A 7 9.15 -23.38 -4.61
C SER A 7 10.67 -23.26 -4.80
N ILE A 8 11.36 -24.37 -5.13
CA ILE A 8 12.80 -24.36 -5.41
C ILE A 8 13.10 -23.54 -6.68
N GLN A 9 12.28 -23.65 -7.72
CA GLN A 9 12.44 -22.84 -8.93
C GLN A 9 12.30 -21.33 -8.66
N ILE A 10 11.36 -20.95 -7.82
CA ILE A 10 11.18 -19.55 -7.39
C ILE A 10 12.41 -19.07 -6.63
N LEU A 11 12.92 -19.87 -5.68
CA LEU A 11 14.15 -19.56 -4.94
C LEU A 11 15.38 -19.43 -5.86
N GLN A 12 15.51 -20.32 -6.83
CA GLN A 12 16.62 -20.26 -7.79
C GLN A 12 16.56 -19.00 -8.66
N LYS A 13 15.36 -18.62 -9.14
CA LYS A 13 15.18 -17.35 -9.86
C LYS A 13 15.53 -16.14 -9.01
N ALA A 14 15.04 -16.10 -7.77
CA ALA A 14 15.35 -15.02 -6.83
C ALA A 14 16.86 -14.92 -6.52
N SER A 15 17.56 -16.06 -6.42
CA SER A 15 19.01 -16.07 -6.17
C SER A 15 19.86 -15.64 -7.38
N GLN A 16 19.36 -15.87 -8.60
CA GLN A 16 20.04 -15.44 -9.84
C GLN A 16 19.85 -13.94 -10.08
N ASN A 17 18.73 -13.39 -9.66
CA ASN A 17 18.34 -11.97 -9.83
C ASN A 17 18.61 -11.20 -8.53
N LYS A 18 19.85 -11.23 -8.03
CA LYS A 18 20.25 -10.47 -6.84
C LYS A 18 20.00 -8.99 -7.07
N GLY A 19 19.00 -8.42 -6.35
CA GLY A 19 18.63 -7.02 -6.42
C GLY A 19 17.35 -6.72 -7.21
N GLU A 20 16.73 -7.70 -7.88
CA GLU A 20 15.39 -7.54 -8.46
C GLU A 20 14.31 -7.82 -7.41
N LEU A 21 13.23 -7.05 -7.48
CA LEU A 21 12.07 -7.25 -6.63
C LEU A 21 11.33 -8.53 -7.02
N THR A 22 10.90 -9.30 -6.03
CA THR A 22 10.10 -10.51 -6.26
C THR A 22 8.63 -10.19 -6.58
N GLY A 23 8.16 -9.05 -6.12
CA GLY A 23 6.81 -8.53 -6.35
C GLY A 23 6.77 -7.40 -7.39
N ILE A 24 5.59 -6.80 -7.56
CA ILE A 24 5.40 -5.64 -8.44
C ILE A 24 6.04 -4.41 -7.77
N PRO A 25 6.94 -3.69 -8.45
CA PRO A 25 7.58 -2.49 -7.92
C PRO A 25 6.56 -1.43 -7.51
N THR A 26 6.76 -0.78 -6.38
CA THR A 26 5.90 0.34 -5.93
C THR A 26 6.36 1.67 -6.52
N GLY A 27 7.63 1.75 -6.92
CA GLY A 27 8.29 2.99 -7.32
C GLY A 27 8.80 3.83 -6.14
N TYR A 28 8.59 3.35 -4.91
CA TYR A 28 9.13 3.98 -3.69
C TYR A 28 10.23 3.09 -3.12
N ARG A 29 11.48 3.54 -3.23
CA ARG A 29 12.66 2.73 -2.87
C ARG A 29 12.57 2.10 -1.49
N LYS A 30 12.30 2.90 -0.47
CA LYS A 30 12.23 2.39 0.90
C LYS A 30 11.08 1.41 1.12
N LEU A 31 9.94 1.63 0.46
CA LEU A 31 8.82 0.70 0.51
C LEU A 31 9.17 -0.62 -0.19
N ASP A 32 9.83 -0.55 -1.35
CA ASP A 32 10.29 -1.73 -2.10
C ASP A 32 11.35 -2.52 -1.33
N GLU A 33 12.29 -1.86 -0.64
CA GLU A 33 13.27 -2.50 0.25
C GLU A 33 12.61 -3.31 1.37
N MET A 34 11.54 -2.75 1.99
CA MET A 34 10.85 -3.38 3.11
C MET A 34 9.88 -4.48 2.69
N THR A 35 9.29 -4.39 1.49
CA THR A 35 8.22 -5.28 1.04
C THR A 35 8.64 -6.25 -0.06
N ALA A 36 9.80 -6.02 -0.70
CA ALA A 36 10.22 -6.64 -1.94
C ALA A 36 9.19 -6.47 -3.09
N GLY A 37 8.42 -5.35 -3.08
CA GLY A 37 7.30 -5.07 -3.98
C GLY A 37 6.00 -5.75 -3.56
N TRP A 38 4.92 -5.50 -4.32
CA TRP A 38 3.60 -6.10 -4.05
C TRP A 38 3.58 -7.56 -4.44
N GLN A 39 3.39 -8.44 -3.46
CA GLN A 39 3.45 -9.89 -3.66
C GLN A 39 2.13 -10.44 -4.21
N SER A 40 2.22 -11.42 -5.10
CA SER A 40 1.05 -12.14 -5.63
C SER A 40 0.20 -12.73 -4.51
N SER A 41 -1.12 -12.73 -4.71
CA SER A 41 -2.12 -13.25 -3.78
C SER A 41 -2.25 -12.48 -2.46
N ASP A 42 -1.55 -11.35 -2.28
CA ASP A 42 -1.67 -10.54 -1.08
C ASP A 42 -2.86 -9.58 -1.14
N LEU A 43 -3.55 -9.46 -0.01
CA LEU A 43 -4.49 -8.40 0.26
C LEU A 43 -3.76 -7.32 1.06
N ILE A 44 -3.62 -6.15 0.45
CA ILE A 44 -2.99 -4.97 1.04
C ILE A 44 -4.11 -3.97 1.40
N ILE A 45 -4.14 -3.53 2.63
CA ILE A 45 -5.07 -2.48 3.09
C ILE A 45 -4.31 -1.17 3.22
N LEU A 46 -4.77 -0.15 2.52
CA LEU A 46 -4.26 1.22 2.64
C LEU A 46 -5.29 2.06 3.39
N ALA A 47 -5.02 2.37 4.62
CA ALA A 47 -5.97 3.08 5.47
C ALA A 47 -5.47 4.47 5.87
N GLY A 48 -6.40 5.35 6.24
CA GLY A 48 -6.10 6.70 6.72
C GLY A 48 -7.37 7.52 6.90
N ARG A 49 -7.26 8.61 7.62
CA ARG A 49 -8.34 9.57 7.80
C ARG A 49 -8.64 10.30 6.47
N PRO A 50 -9.83 10.90 6.32
CA PRO A 50 -10.11 11.82 5.20
C PRO A 50 -9.01 12.87 5.08
N ALA A 51 -8.75 13.35 3.86
CA ALA A 51 -7.73 14.34 3.53
C ALA A 51 -6.25 13.96 3.78
N MET A 52 -5.95 12.76 4.30
CA MET A 52 -4.56 12.26 4.42
C MET A 52 -3.90 11.92 3.09
N GLY A 53 -4.68 11.81 2.00
CA GLY A 53 -4.15 11.55 0.67
C GLY A 53 -4.14 10.07 0.26
N LYS A 54 -5.03 9.20 0.82
CA LYS A 54 -5.15 7.79 0.42
C LYS A 54 -5.29 7.61 -1.09
N THR A 55 -6.30 8.25 -1.68
CA THR A 55 -6.53 8.22 -3.13
C THR A 55 -5.34 8.77 -3.92
N ALA A 56 -4.72 9.85 -3.43
CA ALA A 56 -3.53 10.44 -4.06
C ALA A 56 -2.34 9.47 -4.04
N PHE A 57 -2.15 8.74 -2.93
CA PHE A 57 -1.11 7.72 -2.84
C PHE A 57 -1.41 6.53 -3.75
N ALA A 58 -2.65 6.03 -3.77
CA ALA A 58 -3.05 4.95 -4.67
C ALA A 58 -2.90 5.32 -6.15
N LEU A 59 -3.23 6.57 -6.53
CA LEU A 59 -3.03 7.07 -7.89
C LEU A 59 -1.53 7.25 -8.22
N SER A 60 -0.72 7.70 -7.27
CA SER A 60 0.74 7.76 -7.44
C SER A 60 1.34 6.35 -7.63
N LEU A 61 0.86 5.36 -6.87
CA LEU A 61 1.23 3.95 -7.07
C LEU A 61 0.78 3.44 -8.45
N ALA A 62 -0.48 3.68 -8.83
CA ALA A 62 -1.01 3.26 -10.14
C ALA A 62 -0.17 3.86 -11.28
N LYS A 63 0.19 5.15 -11.17
CA LYS A 63 1.08 5.83 -12.11
C LYS A 63 2.46 5.19 -12.14
N ASN A 64 3.10 4.98 -10.99
CA ASN A 64 4.43 4.37 -10.96
C ASN A 64 4.39 2.98 -11.60
N ILE A 65 3.43 2.13 -11.21
CA ILE A 65 3.33 0.74 -11.69
C ILE A 65 3.05 0.69 -13.20
N SER A 66 2.14 1.52 -13.71
CA SER A 66 1.71 1.42 -15.11
C SER A 66 2.46 2.31 -16.06
N VAL A 67 2.86 3.53 -15.66
CA VAL A 67 3.61 4.45 -16.52
C VAL A 67 5.09 4.14 -16.48
N ASP A 68 5.67 3.97 -15.28
CA ASP A 68 7.12 3.82 -15.14
C ASP A 68 7.57 2.35 -15.38
N TYR A 69 6.76 1.37 -14.93
CA TYR A 69 7.08 -0.06 -15.08
C TYR A 69 6.23 -0.80 -16.12
N ASN A 70 5.35 -0.09 -16.85
CA ASN A 70 4.49 -0.64 -17.90
C ASN A 70 3.72 -1.91 -17.47
N THR A 71 3.30 -1.97 -16.21
CA THR A 71 2.58 -3.10 -15.64
C THR A 71 1.08 -2.78 -15.60
N PRO A 72 0.21 -3.64 -16.17
CA PRO A 72 -1.23 -3.40 -16.24
C PRO A 72 -1.90 -3.39 -14.86
N VAL A 73 -2.63 -2.30 -14.56
CA VAL A 73 -3.35 -2.08 -13.29
C VAL A 73 -4.83 -1.84 -13.56
N ALA A 74 -5.71 -2.45 -12.76
CA ALA A 74 -7.13 -2.12 -12.71
C ALA A 74 -7.42 -1.27 -11.47
N PHE A 75 -8.07 -0.13 -11.66
CA PHE A 75 -8.44 0.80 -10.61
C PHE A 75 -9.98 0.92 -10.56
N PHE A 76 -10.58 0.37 -9.50
CA PHE A 76 -12.01 0.48 -9.23
C PHE A 76 -12.27 1.64 -8.30
N SER A 77 -12.89 2.69 -8.82
CA SER A 77 -13.24 3.89 -8.07
C SER A 77 -14.72 3.89 -7.73
N LEU A 78 -15.04 3.78 -6.45
CA LEU A 78 -16.41 3.77 -5.99
C LEU A 78 -16.88 5.15 -5.49
N GLU A 79 -15.92 6.07 -5.31
CA GLU A 79 -16.17 7.44 -4.82
C GLU A 79 -16.09 8.48 -5.94
N MET A 80 -15.12 8.36 -6.84
CA MET A 80 -14.82 9.36 -7.86
C MET A 80 -15.12 8.83 -9.26
N ASN A 81 -15.62 9.71 -10.13
CA ASN A 81 -15.81 9.36 -11.53
C ASN A 81 -14.50 9.33 -12.32
N ASN A 82 -14.53 8.70 -13.50
CA ASN A 82 -13.37 8.52 -14.38
C ASN A 82 -12.65 9.83 -14.72
N VAL A 83 -13.40 10.89 -15.03
CA VAL A 83 -12.83 12.20 -15.42
C VAL A 83 -12.04 12.81 -14.26
N GLN A 84 -12.58 12.74 -13.04
CA GLN A 84 -11.91 13.24 -11.85
C GLN A 84 -10.60 12.48 -11.56
N LEU A 85 -10.61 11.16 -11.76
CA LEU A 85 -9.40 10.34 -11.61
C LEU A 85 -8.35 10.68 -12.65
N VAL A 86 -8.76 10.78 -13.92
CA VAL A 86 -7.86 11.13 -15.02
C VAL A 86 -7.27 12.53 -14.81
N ASN A 87 -8.05 13.51 -14.37
CA ASN A 87 -7.57 14.84 -14.04
C ASN A 87 -6.50 14.81 -12.93
N ARG A 88 -6.69 13.96 -11.90
CA ARG A 88 -5.67 13.76 -10.85
C ARG A 88 -4.42 13.07 -11.38
N LEU A 89 -4.56 12.10 -12.29
CA LEU A 89 -3.41 11.48 -12.94
C LEU A 89 -2.65 12.47 -13.83
N ILE A 90 -3.36 13.32 -14.59
CA ILE A 90 -2.74 14.40 -15.37
C ILE A 90 -1.99 15.36 -14.45
N SER A 91 -2.64 15.80 -13.35
CA SER A 91 -1.99 16.66 -12.36
C SER A 91 -0.70 16.04 -11.81
N ASN A 92 -0.74 14.74 -11.52
CA ASN A 92 0.38 13.98 -10.96
C ASN A 92 1.53 13.82 -11.96
N VAL A 93 1.23 13.46 -13.21
CA VAL A 93 2.24 13.15 -14.25
C VAL A 93 2.82 14.41 -14.86
N CYS A 94 1.96 15.42 -15.14
CA CYS A 94 2.37 16.64 -15.83
C CYS A 94 2.84 17.74 -14.86
N GLU A 95 2.70 17.52 -13.54
CA GLU A 95 3.00 18.51 -12.50
C GLU A 95 2.27 19.84 -12.75
N ILE A 96 0.97 19.74 -13.03
CA ILE A 96 0.05 20.85 -13.20
C ILE A 96 -0.90 20.87 -12.03
N GLU A 97 -1.10 22.04 -11.43
CA GLU A 97 -2.02 22.20 -10.30
C GLU A 97 -3.44 21.76 -10.68
N GLY A 98 -4.03 20.87 -9.88
CA GLY A 98 -5.36 20.31 -10.17
C GLY A 98 -6.45 21.36 -10.33
N ARG A 99 -6.35 22.50 -9.62
CA ARG A 99 -7.27 23.64 -9.76
C ARG A 99 -7.19 24.28 -11.15
N LYS A 100 -5.99 24.42 -11.73
CA LYS A 100 -5.79 24.96 -13.06
C LYS A 100 -6.39 24.04 -14.13
N ILE A 101 -6.24 22.73 -13.96
CA ILE A 101 -6.86 21.72 -14.86
C ILE A 101 -8.39 21.86 -14.85
N LEU A 102 -8.99 21.99 -13.66
CA LEU A 102 -10.45 22.11 -13.53
C LEU A 102 -11.00 23.40 -14.14
N ASN A 103 -10.26 24.50 -14.02
CA ASN A 103 -10.70 25.82 -14.50
C ASN A 103 -10.25 26.11 -15.94
N GLY A 104 -9.45 25.24 -16.55
CA GLY A 104 -8.88 25.47 -17.88
C GLY A 104 -7.87 26.63 -17.92
N GLN A 105 -7.28 27.00 -16.78
CA GLN A 105 -6.38 28.14 -16.63
C GLN A 105 -4.91 27.69 -16.65
N LEU A 106 -4.49 27.01 -17.72
CA LEU A 106 -3.12 26.58 -17.89
C LEU A 106 -2.30 27.68 -18.58
N GLU A 107 -1.09 27.87 -18.11
CA GLU A 107 -0.09 28.72 -18.74
C GLU A 107 0.56 28.01 -19.94
N ASP A 108 1.21 28.76 -20.84
CA ASP A 108 1.85 28.22 -22.06
C ASP A 108 2.87 27.10 -21.72
N GLU A 109 3.61 27.26 -20.64
CA GLU A 109 4.57 26.25 -20.16
C GLU A 109 3.86 24.98 -19.63
N GLU A 110 2.69 25.13 -19.02
CA GLU A 110 1.88 24.02 -18.54
C GLU A 110 1.23 23.26 -19.68
N TRP A 111 0.79 23.97 -20.73
CA TRP A 111 0.33 23.33 -21.96
C TRP A 111 1.45 22.51 -22.63
N LYS A 112 2.67 23.03 -22.73
CA LYS A 112 3.81 22.28 -23.25
C LYS A 112 4.12 21.04 -22.41
N ARG A 113 4.06 21.14 -21.07
CA ARG A 113 4.24 19.97 -20.18
C ARG A 113 3.14 18.93 -20.35
N LEU A 114 1.90 19.37 -20.53
CA LEU A 114 0.77 18.50 -20.81
C LEU A 114 1.01 17.72 -22.10
N ASP A 115 1.30 18.41 -23.20
CA ASP A 115 1.54 17.80 -24.51
C ASP A 115 2.71 16.81 -24.48
N ALA A 116 3.78 17.14 -23.77
CA ALA A 116 4.95 16.28 -23.63
C ALA A 116 4.69 14.98 -22.84
N ASN A 117 3.75 15.00 -21.89
CA ASN A 117 3.55 13.90 -20.95
C ASN A 117 2.21 13.16 -21.10
N VAL A 118 1.20 13.76 -21.72
CA VAL A 118 -0.12 13.13 -21.88
C VAL A 118 -0.04 11.81 -22.63
N GLY A 119 0.85 11.70 -23.60
CA GLY A 119 1.10 10.47 -24.34
C GLY A 119 1.54 9.30 -23.48
N LYS A 120 2.26 9.56 -22.38
CA LYS A 120 2.64 8.52 -21.40
C LYS A 120 1.41 7.94 -20.70
N LEU A 121 0.45 8.79 -20.34
CA LEU A 121 -0.82 8.36 -19.74
C LEU A 121 -1.72 7.63 -20.72
N GLN A 122 -1.81 8.12 -21.98
CA GLN A 122 -2.63 7.48 -23.02
C GLN A 122 -2.17 6.06 -23.32
N ASN A 123 -0.87 5.81 -23.27
CA ASN A 123 -0.28 4.50 -23.52
C ASN A 123 -0.13 3.63 -22.25
N ALA A 124 -0.35 4.21 -21.07
CA ALA A 124 -0.23 3.47 -19.82
C ALA A 124 -1.35 2.44 -19.68
N PRO A 125 -1.06 1.19 -19.31
CA PRO A 125 -2.06 0.16 -19.14
C PRO A 125 -2.83 0.30 -17.81
N ILE A 126 -3.54 1.42 -17.62
CA ILE A 126 -4.42 1.68 -16.49
C ILE A 126 -5.87 1.50 -16.94
N TYR A 127 -6.58 0.57 -16.32
CA TYR A 127 -7.99 0.30 -16.58
C TYR A 127 -8.82 0.83 -15.41
N VAL A 128 -9.61 1.87 -15.66
CA VAL A 128 -10.43 2.52 -14.63
C VAL A 128 -11.88 2.10 -14.79
N ASP A 129 -12.53 1.79 -13.67
CA ASP A 129 -13.97 1.49 -13.60
C ASP A 129 -14.55 2.33 -12.43
N ASP A 130 -15.55 3.18 -12.74
CA ASP A 130 -16.19 4.10 -11.79
C ASP A 130 -17.64 3.72 -11.48
N THR A 131 -17.96 2.44 -11.59
CA THR A 131 -19.30 1.94 -11.24
C THR A 131 -19.57 2.14 -9.75
N ALA A 132 -20.49 3.03 -9.43
CA ALA A 132 -20.88 3.33 -8.05
C ALA A 132 -21.61 2.13 -7.40
N GLY A 133 -21.39 1.93 -6.08
CA GLY A 133 -22.08 0.88 -5.33
C GLY A 133 -21.83 -0.54 -5.83
N MET A 134 -20.69 -0.79 -6.45
CA MET A 134 -20.30 -2.08 -7.01
C MET A 134 -20.36 -3.19 -5.95
N SER A 135 -20.97 -4.32 -6.32
CA SER A 135 -20.97 -5.49 -5.47
C SER A 135 -19.67 -6.29 -5.61
N ILE A 136 -19.36 -7.08 -4.56
CA ILE A 136 -18.19 -7.97 -4.60
C ILE A 136 -18.28 -8.99 -5.76
N PHE A 137 -19.46 -9.44 -6.14
CA PHE A 137 -19.66 -10.36 -7.27
C PHE A 137 -19.39 -9.68 -8.62
N GLU A 138 -19.85 -8.45 -8.77
CA GLU A 138 -19.58 -7.65 -9.95
C GLU A 138 -18.10 -7.34 -10.09
N LEU A 139 -17.45 -6.90 -9.01
CA LEU A 139 -16.00 -6.70 -8.97
C LEU A 139 -15.25 -7.96 -9.42
N ARG A 140 -15.60 -9.11 -8.85
CA ARG A 140 -14.95 -10.40 -9.17
C ARG A 140 -15.09 -10.74 -10.66
N THR A 141 -16.27 -10.51 -11.23
CA THR A 141 -16.54 -10.77 -12.66
C THR A 141 -15.72 -9.85 -13.55
N LYS A 142 -15.70 -8.54 -13.25
CA LYS A 142 -14.91 -7.54 -13.99
C LYS A 142 -13.41 -7.81 -13.85
N ALA A 143 -12.93 -8.10 -12.64
CA ALA A 143 -11.54 -8.40 -12.36
C ALA A 143 -11.05 -9.63 -13.15
N ARG A 144 -11.79 -10.73 -13.14
CA ARG A 144 -11.47 -11.93 -13.94
C ARG A 144 -11.34 -11.63 -15.43
N ARG A 145 -12.28 -10.83 -15.95
CA ARG A 145 -12.24 -10.40 -17.36
C ARG A 145 -10.99 -9.56 -17.65
N LEU A 146 -10.70 -8.57 -16.82
CA LEU A 146 -9.53 -7.69 -17.00
C LEU A 146 -8.20 -8.45 -16.90
N VAL A 147 -8.08 -9.40 -15.97
CA VAL A 147 -6.89 -10.25 -15.85
C VAL A 147 -6.73 -11.10 -17.12
N ARG A 148 -7.79 -11.74 -17.58
CA ARG A 148 -7.74 -12.63 -18.76
C ARG A 148 -7.51 -11.86 -20.07
N GLU A 149 -8.19 -10.72 -20.29
CA GLU A 149 -8.21 -10.03 -21.58
C GLU A 149 -7.16 -8.94 -21.69
N LYS A 150 -6.79 -8.32 -20.57
CA LYS A 150 -5.86 -7.18 -20.50
C LYS A 150 -4.56 -7.51 -19.75
N GLY A 151 -4.44 -8.71 -19.21
CA GLY A 151 -3.24 -9.13 -18.48
C GLY A 151 -2.99 -8.33 -17.19
N VAL A 152 -4.05 -7.80 -16.55
CA VAL A 152 -3.94 -7.02 -15.32
C VAL A 152 -3.17 -7.79 -14.27
N LYS A 153 -2.20 -7.12 -13.63
CA LYS A 153 -1.31 -7.69 -12.61
C LYS A 153 -1.58 -7.18 -11.21
N MET A 154 -2.33 -6.09 -11.07
CA MET A 154 -2.72 -5.53 -9.77
C MET A 154 -4.12 -4.94 -9.83
N ILE A 155 -4.89 -5.10 -8.76
CA ILE A 155 -6.20 -4.48 -8.58
C ILE A 155 -6.11 -3.46 -7.44
N MET A 156 -6.66 -2.27 -7.66
CA MET A 156 -6.82 -1.22 -6.66
C MET A 156 -8.30 -0.87 -6.50
N ILE A 157 -8.78 -0.64 -5.27
CA ILE A 157 -10.19 -0.38 -4.95
C ILE A 157 -10.28 0.84 -4.03
N ASP A 158 -10.96 1.89 -4.45
CA ASP A 158 -11.17 3.12 -3.69
C ASP A 158 -12.66 3.39 -3.47
N TYR A 159 -13.22 3.13 -2.31
CA TYR A 159 -12.72 2.46 -1.11
C TYR A 159 -13.71 1.38 -0.66
N LEU A 160 -13.20 0.44 0.09
CA LEU A 160 -13.87 -0.81 0.48
C LEU A 160 -15.25 -0.61 1.13
N GLN A 161 -15.42 0.43 1.97
CA GLN A 161 -16.68 0.71 2.65
C GLN A 161 -17.81 1.21 1.71
N LEU A 162 -17.55 1.49 0.44
CA LEU A 162 -18.62 1.78 -0.55
C LEU A 162 -19.11 0.55 -1.30
N MET A 163 -18.46 -0.60 -1.10
CA MET A 163 -18.89 -1.86 -1.69
C MET A 163 -20.12 -2.44 -1.00
N ASN A 164 -20.85 -3.26 -1.74
CA ASN A 164 -21.98 -4.02 -1.25
C ASN A 164 -21.69 -5.52 -1.35
N ALA A 165 -22.09 -6.27 -0.33
CA ALA A 165 -22.07 -7.73 -0.36
C ALA A 165 -23.46 -8.29 -0.71
N ASN A 166 -23.97 -7.99 -1.93
CA ASN A 166 -25.30 -8.29 -2.38
C ASN A 166 -25.76 -9.72 -2.06
N GLY A 167 -27.01 -9.84 -1.60
CA GLY A 167 -27.74 -11.11 -1.49
C GLY A 167 -27.84 -11.71 -0.09
N ALA A 168 -27.13 -11.22 0.90
CA ALA A 168 -27.26 -11.62 2.30
C ALA A 168 -27.85 -10.47 3.14
N LYS A 169 -28.70 -10.80 4.09
CA LYS A 169 -29.10 -9.86 5.15
C LYS A 169 -28.02 -9.90 6.22
N PHE A 170 -27.28 -8.80 6.36
CA PHE A 170 -26.29 -8.65 7.41
C PHE A 170 -26.91 -8.03 8.66
N GLY A 171 -26.51 -8.49 9.84
CA GLY A 171 -26.95 -7.91 11.10
C GLY A 171 -26.32 -6.56 11.39
N SER A 172 -25.16 -6.28 10.78
CA SER A 172 -24.43 -5.02 10.94
C SER A 172 -23.57 -4.71 9.72
N ARG A 173 -23.19 -3.42 9.58
CA ARG A 173 -22.24 -2.99 8.55
C ARG A 173 -20.85 -3.64 8.74
N GLN A 174 -20.46 -3.90 9.97
CA GLN A 174 -19.20 -4.59 10.28
C GLN A 174 -19.14 -6.00 9.71
N GLU A 175 -20.24 -6.73 9.81
CA GLU A 175 -20.35 -8.09 9.27
C GLU A 175 -20.27 -8.09 7.74
N GLU A 176 -20.92 -7.13 7.09
CA GLU A 176 -20.85 -6.94 5.65
C GLU A 176 -19.42 -6.62 5.18
N VAL A 177 -18.76 -5.66 5.83
CA VAL A 177 -17.37 -5.29 5.55
C VAL A 177 -16.42 -6.47 5.77
N SER A 178 -16.65 -7.28 6.80
CA SER A 178 -15.89 -8.50 7.06
C SER A 178 -16.02 -9.51 5.93
N THR A 179 -17.24 -9.66 5.40
CA THR A 179 -17.51 -10.57 4.27
C THR A 179 -16.84 -10.07 3.00
N ILE A 180 -16.86 -8.76 2.74
CA ILE A 180 -16.18 -8.14 1.61
C ILE A 180 -14.67 -8.36 1.71
N SER A 181 -14.07 -8.09 2.87
CA SER A 181 -12.63 -8.26 3.11
C SER A 181 -12.17 -9.69 2.82
N ARG A 182 -12.87 -10.67 3.39
CA ARG A 182 -12.59 -12.09 3.15
C ARG A 182 -12.72 -12.47 1.67
N SER A 183 -13.71 -11.92 0.99
CA SER A 183 -13.93 -12.15 -0.43
C SER A 183 -12.83 -11.54 -1.29
N LEU A 184 -12.32 -10.35 -0.92
CA LEU A 184 -11.18 -9.72 -1.59
C LEU A 184 -9.89 -10.53 -1.40
N LYS A 185 -9.66 -11.10 -0.21
CA LYS A 185 -8.53 -12.01 0.02
C LYS A 185 -8.68 -13.29 -0.83
N GLY A 186 -9.90 -13.82 -0.94
CA GLY A 186 -10.22 -14.93 -1.83
C GLY A 186 -9.93 -14.61 -3.29
N LEU A 187 -10.31 -13.41 -3.74
CA LEU A 187 -10.07 -12.92 -5.11
C LEU A 187 -8.58 -12.77 -5.42
N ALA A 188 -7.79 -12.19 -4.50
CA ALA A 188 -6.34 -12.07 -4.66
C ALA A 188 -5.67 -13.44 -4.84
N LYS A 189 -6.08 -14.45 -4.06
CA LYS A 189 -5.59 -15.83 -4.18
C LYS A 189 -6.03 -16.48 -5.48
N GLU A 190 -7.29 -16.32 -5.87
CA GLU A 190 -7.86 -16.90 -7.09
C GLU A 190 -7.16 -16.41 -8.35
N LEU A 191 -6.95 -15.09 -8.43
CA LEU A 191 -6.33 -14.45 -9.59
C LEU A 191 -4.79 -14.50 -9.53
N ASN A 192 -4.22 -14.87 -8.38
CA ASN A 192 -2.78 -14.87 -8.09
C ASN A 192 -2.12 -13.50 -8.37
N ILE A 193 -2.80 -12.41 -7.99
CA ILE A 193 -2.31 -11.03 -8.09
C ILE A 193 -2.55 -10.27 -6.78
N PRO A 194 -1.78 -9.21 -6.48
CA PRO A 194 -2.05 -8.36 -5.34
C PRO A 194 -3.34 -7.55 -5.53
N VAL A 195 -4.07 -7.38 -4.42
CA VAL A 195 -5.24 -6.50 -4.32
C VAL A 195 -4.98 -5.45 -3.26
N LEU A 196 -4.96 -4.18 -3.65
CA LEU A 196 -4.88 -3.03 -2.76
C LEU A 196 -6.29 -2.47 -2.54
N ALA A 197 -6.80 -2.50 -1.32
CA ALA A 197 -8.07 -1.91 -0.97
C ALA A 197 -7.89 -0.73 -0.02
N LEU A 198 -8.44 0.43 -0.39
CA LEU A 198 -8.44 1.60 0.47
C LEU A 198 -9.50 1.44 1.56
N SER A 199 -9.20 1.94 2.75
CA SER A 199 -10.09 1.90 3.92
C SER A 199 -10.06 3.22 4.67
N GLN A 200 -11.19 3.64 5.18
CA GLN A 200 -11.29 4.81 6.04
C GLN A 200 -11.13 4.39 7.50
N LEU A 201 -10.35 5.18 8.26
CA LEU A 201 -10.19 4.99 9.70
C LEU A 201 -11.31 5.61 10.51
N ASN A 202 -11.55 5.07 11.71
CA ASN A 202 -12.47 5.63 12.68
C ASN A 202 -12.07 7.06 13.08
N ARG A 203 -13.08 7.89 13.44
CA ARG A 203 -12.88 9.29 13.89
C ARG A 203 -12.19 9.39 15.25
N THR A 204 -12.13 8.32 16.03
CA THR A 204 -11.51 8.31 17.36
C THR A 204 -10.03 8.72 17.36
N VAL A 205 -9.32 8.53 16.25
CA VAL A 205 -7.93 9.00 16.06
C VAL A 205 -7.81 10.51 16.26
N GLU A 206 -8.84 11.28 15.83
CA GLU A 206 -8.83 12.75 15.91
C GLU A 206 -9.01 13.27 17.34
N ASN A 207 -9.51 12.45 18.24
CA ASN A 207 -9.73 12.82 19.64
C ASN A 207 -8.52 12.57 20.53
N ARG A 208 -7.49 11.86 20.02
CA ARG A 208 -6.26 11.60 20.77
C ARG A 208 -5.37 12.83 20.79
N GLU A 209 -4.68 13.06 21.90
CA GLU A 209 -3.77 14.19 22.08
C GLU A 209 -2.32 13.81 21.79
N GLY A 210 -1.52 14.84 21.47
CA GLY A 210 -0.08 14.69 21.21
C GLY A 210 0.26 14.11 19.85
N LEU A 211 1.53 14.12 19.56
CA LEU A 211 2.15 13.71 18.29
C LEU A 211 1.88 12.23 18.03
N GLU A 212 2.21 11.37 18.98
CA GLU A 212 1.97 9.94 18.95
C GLU A 212 0.47 9.59 18.97
N GLY A 213 -0.35 10.39 19.65
CA GLY A 213 -1.79 10.18 19.70
C GLY A 213 -2.47 10.30 18.35
N LYS A 214 -2.00 11.19 17.47
CA LYS A 214 -2.54 11.37 16.10
C LYS A 214 -2.04 10.32 15.11
N ARG A 215 -1.02 9.56 15.48
CA ARG A 215 -0.50 8.47 14.65
C ARG A 215 -1.52 7.33 14.58
N PRO A 216 -1.90 6.85 13.39
CA PRO A 216 -2.85 5.76 13.24
C PRO A 216 -2.28 4.42 13.70
N GLN A 217 -3.14 3.56 14.25
CA GLN A 217 -2.82 2.24 14.77
C GLN A 217 -3.80 1.19 14.23
N LEU A 218 -3.44 -0.10 14.29
CA LEU A 218 -4.31 -1.21 13.84
C LEU A 218 -5.67 -1.18 14.55
N SER A 219 -5.72 -0.77 15.81
CA SER A 219 -6.96 -0.62 16.57
C SER A 219 -7.94 0.40 15.95
N ASP A 220 -7.47 1.30 15.09
CA ASP A 220 -8.31 2.31 14.42
C ASP A 220 -9.10 1.72 13.23
N LEU A 221 -8.76 0.50 12.82
CA LEU A 221 -9.55 -0.33 11.90
C LEU A 221 -10.69 -1.08 12.61
N ARG A 222 -10.98 -0.82 13.89
CA ARG A 222 -11.82 -1.64 14.78
C ARG A 222 -13.27 -1.84 14.33
N GLU A 223 -13.86 -0.96 13.54
CA GLU A 223 -15.17 -1.25 12.92
C GLU A 223 -15.08 -2.38 11.89
N SER A 224 -13.88 -2.88 11.64
CA SER A 224 -13.53 -3.86 10.62
C SER A 224 -12.42 -4.77 11.12
N GLY A 225 -12.50 -5.31 12.35
CA GLY A 225 -11.50 -6.21 12.92
C GLY A 225 -11.15 -7.41 12.02
N ALA A 226 -12.08 -7.81 11.17
CA ALA A 226 -11.83 -8.82 10.15
C ALA A 226 -10.89 -8.32 9.03
N ILE A 227 -10.92 -7.03 8.66
CA ILE A 227 -10.01 -6.47 7.64
C ILE A 227 -8.55 -6.67 8.09
N GLU A 228 -8.27 -6.36 9.36
CA GLU A 228 -6.94 -6.57 9.92
C GLU A 228 -6.53 -8.05 9.85
N GLN A 229 -7.43 -8.97 10.19
CA GLN A 229 -7.13 -10.40 10.19
C GLN A 229 -6.91 -10.96 8.79
N ASP A 230 -7.74 -10.55 7.81
CA ASP A 230 -7.68 -11.04 6.43
C ASP A 230 -6.48 -10.46 5.66
N ALA A 231 -6.06 -9.22 5.97
CA ALA A 231 -4.98 -8.54 5.30
C ALA A 231 -3.61 -9.20 5.54
N ASP A 232 -2.83 -9.31 4.48
CA ASP A 232 -1.41 -9.70 4.57
C ASP A 232 -0.55 -8.51 4.94
N MET A 233 -0.93 -7.32 4.51
CA MET A 233 -0.27 -6.08 4.83
C MET A 233 -1.28 -4.99 5.15
N VAL A 234 -0.99 -4.16 6.14
CA VAL A 234 -1.75 -2.95 6.48
C VAL A 234 -0.82 -1.76 6.46
N LEU A 235 -1.17 -0.78 5.65
CA LEU A 235 -0.47 0.48 5.50
C LEU A 235 -1.35 1.62 5.98
N PHE A 236 -0.75 2.59 6.67
CA PHE A 236 -1.42 3.85 6.97
C PHE A 236 -0.76 5.01 6.24
N VAL A 237 -1.58 5.90 5.70
CA VAL A 237 -1.11 7.21 5.23
C VAL A 237 -1.31 8.20 6.36
N HIS A 238 -0.21 8.79 6.81
CA HIS A 238 -0.18 9.80 7.86
C HIS A 238 0.59 11.03 7.39
N ARG A 239 -0.01 12.22 7.61
CA ARG A 239 0.61 13.51 7.30
C ARG A 239 0.59 14.37 8.56
N PRO A 240 1.73 14.47 9.25
CA PRO A 240 1.85 15.25 10.48
C PRO A 240 1.44 16.72 10.31
N GLU A 241 1.83 17.35 9.19
CA GLU A 241 1.49 18.73 8.85
C GLU A 241 -0.03 18.99 8.88
N TYR A 242 -0.86 18.02 8.50
CA TYR A 242 -2.32 18.14 8.54
C TYR A 242 -2.85 18.39 9.96
N TYR A 243 -2.13 17.89 10.96
CA TYR A 243 -2.41 18.11 12.39
C TYR A 243 -1.60 19.27 12.98
N HIS A 244 -1.03 20.15 12.14
CA HIS A 244 -0.15 21.25 12.55
C HIS A 244 1.11 20.79 13.32
N ILE A 245 1.53 19.57 13.10
CA ILE A 245 2.77 19.01 13.62
C ILE A 245 3.83 19.28 12.57
N LEU A 246 4.65 20.32 12.79
CA LEU A 246 5.59 20.81 11.79
C LEU A 246 7.01 20.32 12.01
N THR A 247 7.29 19.78 13.21
CA THR A 247 8.61 19.22 13.57
C THR A 247 8.43 17.91 14.34
N ASP A 248 9.39 16.99 14.20
CA ASP A 248 9.48 15.79 15.01
C ASP A 248 10.11 16.07 16.39
N GLU A 249 10.26 15.04 17.22
CA GLU A 249 10.87 15.13 18.56
C GLU A 249 12.35 15.54 18.52
N HIS A 250 13.01 15.37 17.36
CA HIS A 250 14.40 15.75 17.13
C HIS A 250 14.55 17.13 16.47
N GLY A 251 13.44 17.85 16.26
CA GLY A 251 13.43 19.18 15.66
C GLY A 251 13.48 19.17 14.12
N HIS A 252 13.27 18.04 13.50
CA HIS A 252 13.27 17.94 12.05
C HIS A 252 11.97 18.51 11.43
N ASP A 253 12.08 19.19 10.30
CA ASP A 253 10.94 19.74 9.58
C ASP A 253 10.11 18.63 8.90
N LEU A 254 8.82 18.57 9.21
CA LEU A 254 7.87 17.61 8.68
C LEU A 254 6.91 18.21 7.63
N ARG A 255 7.12 19.49 7.26
CA ARG A 255 6.28 20.15 6.25
C ARG A 255 6.44 19.48 4.88
N GLY A 256 5.33 19.23 4.21
CA GLY A 256 5.31 18.51 2.94
C GLY A 256 5.71 17.04 3.03
N MET A 257 5.91 16.50 4.24
CA MET A 257 6.26 15.09 4.45
C MET A 257 5.01 14.26 4.70
N ALA A 258 5.08 13.01 4.26
CA ALA A 258 4.05 12.01 4.53
C ALA A 258 4.73 10.71 4.96
N GLN A 259 4.14 10.05 5.93
CA GLN A 259 4.58 8.74 6.43
C GLN A 259 3.65 7.66 5.88
N ILE A 260 4.23 6.65 5.27
CA ILE A 260 3.56 5.40 4.96
C ILE A 260 3.98 4.40 6.03
N ILE A 261 3.07 4.13 6.95
CA ILE A 261 3.32 3.28 8.11
C ILE A 261 2.93 1.85 7.76
N ILE A 262 3.89 0.94 7.70
CA ILE A 262 3.64 -0.50 7.57
C ILE A 262 3.31 -1.04 8.96
N ALA A 263 2.03 -1.05 9.31
CA ALA A 263 1.57 -1.45 10.65
C ALA A 263 1.43 -2.97 10.81
N LYS A 264 1.23 -3.68 9.70
CA LYS A 264 1.20 -5.13 9.65
C LYS A 264 1.86 -5.61 8.35
N HIS A 265 2.70 -6.64 8.46
CA HIS A 265 3.28 -7.32 7.30
C HIS A 265 3.51 -8.80 7.65
N ARG A 266 2.74 -9.70 7.04
CA ARG A 266 2.85 -11.15 7.34
C ARG A 266 4.16 -11.77 6.90
N LYS A 267 4.79 -11.21 5.86
CA LYS A 267 5.99 -11.76 5.21
C LYS A 267 7.27 -10.98 5.50
N GLY A 268 7.18 -9.90 6.28
CA GLY A 268 8.31 -9.00 6.49
C GLY A 268 8.18 -8.14 7.74
N SER A 269 9.03 -7.15 7.84
CA SER A 269 9.07 -6.19 8.95
C SER A 269 7.98 -5.14 8.85
N THR A 270 7.64 -4.56 9.98
CA THR A 270 6.86 -3.32 10.10
C THR A 270 7.82 -2.12 10.22
N GLY A 271 7.32 -0.92 9.95
CA GLY A 271 8.12 0.30 10.05
C GLY A 271 7.53 1.45 9.23
N ASP A 272 8.26 2.54 9.16
CA ASP A 272 7.83 3.76 8.50
C ASP A 272 8.62 4.02 7.23
N VAL A 273 7.91 4.46 6.21
CA VAL A 273 8.50 4.96 4.97
C VAL A 273 8.16 6.43 4.85
N LEU A 274 9.18 7.27 4.85
CA LEU A 274 9.02 8.70 4.65
C LEU A 274 8.98 9.02 3.16
N LEU A 275 7.99 9.81 2.75
CA LEU A 275 7.82 10.30 1.38
C LEU A 275 7.58 11.80 1.40
N THR A 276 7.86 12.48 0.29
CA THR A 276 7.44 13.86 0.07
C THR A 276 6.04 13.88 -0.54
N PHE A 277 5.16 14.73 -0.03
CA PHE A 277 3.83 14.95 -0.57
C PHE A 277 3.71 16.35 -1.18
N LYS A 278 3.56 16.43 -2.49
CA LYS A 278 3.27 17.67 -3.22
C LYS A 278 1.78 17.84 -3.41
N GLY A 279 1.14 18.54 -2.49
CA GLY A 279 -0.33 18.70 -2.44
C GLY A 279 -0.92 19.34 -3.69
N ALA A 280 -0.24 20.31 -4.30
CA ALA A 280 -0.67 20.97 -5.54
C ALA A 280 -0.88 19.98 -6.69
N PHE A 281 -0.04 18.94 -6.75
CA PHE A 281 -0.07 17.90 -7.80
C PHE A 281 -0.67 16.58 -7.33
N THR A 282 -1.18 16.53 -6.10
CA THR A 282 -1.68 15.28 -5.47
C THR A 282 -0.70 14.12 -5.62
N ARG A 283 0.61 14.39 -5.46
CA ARG A 283 1.69 13.47 -5.78
C ARG A 283 2.51 13.11 -4.56
N PHE A 284 2.72 11.82 -4.38
CA PHE A 284 3.75 11.29 -3.50
C PHE A 284 5.00 10.95 -4.31
N GLN A 285 6.16 11.21 -3.73
CA GLN A 285 7.46 10.92 -4.36
C GLN A 285 8.50 10.53 -3.32
N ASN A 286 9.56 9.86 -3.76
CA ASN A 286 10.73 9.63 -2.89
C ASN A 286 11.30 10.98 -2.47
N PRO A 287 11.81 11.11 -1.23
CA PRO A 287 12.57 12.28 -0.83
C PRO A 287 13.77 12.47 -1.77
N ASP A 288 14.09 13.72 -2.13
CA ASP A 288 15.24 14.03 -2.97
C ASP A 288 16.53 13.73 -2.20
N GLU A 289 17.48 13.06 -2.85
CA GLU A 289 18.79 12.69 -2.23
C GLU A 289 19.66 13.91 -1.92
N ASN A 290 19.43 15.02 -2.62
CA ASN A 290 20.18 16.28 -2.43
C ASN A 290 19.58 17.19 -1.36
N ASP A 291 18.41 16.86 -0.85
CA ASP A 291 17.88 17.58 0.28
C ASP A 291 18.59 17.07 1.54
N ASN A 292 19.44 17.90 2.15
CA ASN A 292 20.13 17.61 3.43
C ASN A 292 19.16 17.36 4.60
N SER A 293 17.86 17.40 4.34
CA SER A 293 16.79 16.83 5.12
C SER A 293 16.69 15.30 4.99
N ASN A 294 17.61 14.64 4.27
CA ASN A 294 17.66 13.18 4.17
C ASN A 294 18.15 12.61 5.52
N ARG A 295 17.28 12.77 6.44
CA ARG A 295 17.37 12.37 7.84
C ARG A 295 16.96 10.92 7.84
N ASP A 296 17.89 10.12 8.24
CA ASP A 296 17.64 8.82 8.81
C ASP A 296 16.71 9.03 10.02
N LEU A 297 15.43 9.31 9.74
CA LEU A 297 14.37 9.12 10.73
C LEU A 297 14.34 7.62 10.91
N GLY A 298 15.29 7.15 11.73
CA GLY A 298 15.51 5.77 12.07
C GLY A 298 14.22 5.17 12.60
N GLY A 299 13.37 4.76 11.70
CA GLY A 299 12.32 3.84 12.04
C GLY A 299 13.01 2.58 12.53
N GLU A 300 13.03 2.37 13.85
CA GLU A 300 13.43 1.10 14.41
C GLU A 300 12.64 0.02 13.65
N ILE A 301 13.37 -0.86 12.99
CA ILE A 301 12.79 -2.06 12.40
C ILE A 301 12.35 -2.92 13.58
N ILE A 302 11.13 -2.71 14.04
CA ILE A 302 10.55 -3.55 15.08
C ILE A 302 10.16 -4.85 14.40
N GLY A 303 10.94 -5.90 14.65
CA GLY A 303 10.60 -7.25 14.19
C GLY A 303 9.19 -7.62 14.61
N SER A 304 8.42 -8.20 13.69
CA SER A 304 7.04 -8.62 13.96
C SER A 304 6.97 -9.51 15.20
N LYS A 305 6.23 -9.11 16.24
CA LYS A 305 5.99 -9.90 17.44
C LYS A 305 5.31 -11.26 17.17
N LEU A 306 4.83 -11.50 15.97
CA LEU A 306 4.27 -12.79 15.55
C LEU A 306 5.36 -13.85 15.28
N ASN A 307 6.62 -13.45 15.09
CA ASN A 307 7.78 -14.34 14.94
C ASN A 307 8.63 -14.43 16.22
N GLY A 308 8.25 -13.77 17.29
CA GLY A 308 8.93 -13.79 18.59
C GLY A 308 8.57 -15.01 19.41
N GLY A 309 9.05 -16.17 19.04
CA GLY A 309 8.79 -17.38 19.80
C GLY A 309 9.64 -18.57 19.41
N ILE A 310 10.95 -18.37 19.22
CA ILE A 310 11.98 -19.39 19.49
C ILE A 310 13.28 -18.59 19.67
N ASP A 311 13.74 -18.41 20.91
CA ASP A 311 15.12 -18.07 21.22
C ASP A 311 16.00 -19.19 20.68
N VAL A 312 16.51 -19.00 19.47
CA VAL A 312 17.61 -19.82 18.99
C VAL A 312 18.89 -19.15 19.54
N PRO A 313 19.62 -19.81 20.46
CA PRO A 313 20.88 -19.26 20.91
C PRO A 313 21.86 -19.12 19.71
N PRO A 314 22.73 -18.11 19.74
CA PRO A 314 23.67 -17.89 18.64
C PRO A 314 24.54 -19.14 18.39
N PRO A 315 24.92 -19.44 17.15
CA PRO A 315 25.77 -20.57 16.88
C PRO A 315 27.10 -20.39 17.59
N PHE A 316 27.52 -21.42 18.33
CA PHE A 316 28.82 -21.46 19.04
C PHE A 316 29.96 -21.25 18.04
N MET A 317 30.60 -20.12 18.10
CA MET A 317 31.92 -19.90 17.52
C MET A 317 32.93 -20.08 18.64
N ASP A 318 33.14 -21.29 19.05
CA ASP A 318 34.43 -21.75 19.61
C ASP A 318 34.38 -23.25 19.84
N GLY A 319 35.46 -23.95 19.54
CA GLY A 319 35.57 -25.43 19.53
C GLY A 319 35.62 -26.07 20.92
N SER A 320 34.80 -25.65 21.88
CA SER A 320 34.72 -26.26 23.20
C SER A 320 33.52 -27.23 23.29
N ILE A 321 33.83 -28.48 23.55
CA ILE A 321 32.87 -29.58 23.78
C ILE A 321 32.04 -29.24 25.05
N PRO A 322 30.69 -29.36 25.00
CA PRO A 322 29.85 -29.13 26.19
C PRO A 322 30.09 -30.23 27.24
N PRO A 323 30.01 -29.90 28.55
CA PRO A 323 30.15 -30.87 29.59
C PRO A 323 28.99 -31.88 29.57
N PRO A 324 29.20 -33.14 30.04
CA PRO A 324 28.15 -34.15 30.05
C PRO A 324 27.04 -33.78 31.05
N LEU A 325 25.80 -34.11 30.68
CA LEU A 325 24.60 -33.93 31.50
C LEU A 325 24.71 -34.76 32.76
N PRO A 326 24.24 -34.26 33.93
CA PRO A 326 24.18 -35.06 35.17
C PRO A 326 23.15 -36.18 35.04
N ASP A 327 23.56 -37.40 35.44
CA ASP A 327 22.69 -38.56 35.52
C ASP A 327 21.55 -38.31 36.51
N GLY A 328 20.27 -38.52 36.05
CA GLY A 328 19.14 -38.66 36.95
C GLY A 328 17.97 -37.68 36.73
N ALA A 329 17.45 -37.52 35.54
CA ALA A 329 16.11 -36.99 35.34
C ALA A 329 15.21 -38.10 34.75
N PRO A 330 14.06 -38.43 35.38
CA PRO A 330 13.11 -39.38 34.81
C PRO A 330 12.33 -38.76 33.66
N PHE A 331 11.95 -39.59 32.73
CA PHE A 331 11.19 -39.34 31.50
C PHE A 331 9.93 -38.52 31.67
#